data_0d483262594f5e7ad94ecfe2373e7320
#
_entry.id   0d483262594f5e7ad94ecfe2373e7320
#
_cell.length_a   1.000
_cell.length_b   1.000
_cell.length_c   1.000
_cell.angle_alpha   90.00
_cell.angle_beta   90.00
_cell.angle_gamma   90.00
#
_symmetry.space_group_name_H-M   'P 1'
#
loop_
_entity.id
_entity.type
_entity.pdbx_description
1 polymer ?
#
loop_
_entity_poly.entity_id
_entity_poly.type
_entity_poly.pdbx_seq_one_letter_code
_entity_poly.pdbx_strand_id
1 'polypeptide(L)'
;MVRANSVQLLGHYGSDEVIACSAWTSTSRELTDEKRARIPKLINTLWRDGHETPFEKGIVHFLVDCDIASHIHLLKHRISSLNAESARYKELKDDKVYVPVDFPDKWKRKLFLHTQTSDSLYHECLADIQGELGRKRAKEAARFFKTYNSQIQADVSFNMRSFHNFLELRDSEHAQFEIRDIAQQMLRLVQEIEGNPFEHTLLAWFRKKKNLNL
;
A
#
# COMPACT_ATOMS: atom_id res chain seq x y z
N MET A 1 6.33 8.07 19.92
CA MET A 1 5.24 7.13 20.28
C MET A 1 5.34 5.90 19.40
N VAL A 2 5.39 4.67 19.98
CA VAL A 2 5.41 3.41 19.21
C VAL A 2 4.03 3.12 18.64
N ARG A 3 3.95 2.81 17.33
CA ARG A 3 2.71 2.45 16.64
C ARG A 3 2.95 1.30 15.65
N ALA A 4 1.94 0.48 15.44
CA ALA A 4 1.93 -0.48 14.35
C ALA A 4 1.78 0.26 13.00
N ASN A 5 2.22 -0.38 11.93
CA ASN A 5 1.85 0.05 10.59
C ASN A 5 0.34 -0.18 10.40
N SER A 6 -0.34 0.74 9.72
CA SER A 6 -1.79 0.66 9.54
C SER A 6 -2.21 1.13 8.15
N VAL A 7 -3.32 0.59 7.68
CA VAL A 7 -3.91 0.91 6.38
C VAL A 7 -5.36 1.32 6.57
N GLN A 8 -5.78 2.33 5.84
CA GLN A 8 -7.17 2.74 5.69
C GLN A 8 -7.54 2.72 4.22
N LEU A 9 -8.67 2.11 3.87
CA LEU A 9 -9.25 2.25 2.54
C LEU A 9 -9.94 3.62 2.46
N LEU A 10 -9.48 4.47 1.54
CA LEU A 10 -10.09 5.79 1.29
C LEU A 10 -11.25 5.71 0.31
N GLY A 11 -11.23 4.70 -0.57
CA GLY A 11 -12.28 4.47 -1.54
C GLY A 11 -11.86 3.54 -2.66
N HIS A 12 -12.79 3.29 -3.55
CA HIS A 12 -12.57 2.50 -4.76
C HIS A 12 -13.38 3.06 -5.92
N TYR A 13 -13.00 2.65 -7.12
CA TYR A 13 -13.77 2.88 -8.33
C TYR A 13 -13.87 1.57 -9.13
N GLY A 14 -15.03 1.34 -9.74
CA GLY A 14 -15.28 0.18 -10.57
C GLY A 14 -15.73 -1.04 -9.77
N SER A 15 -15.92 -2.13 -10.51
CA SER A 15 -16.41 -3.42 -10.02
C SER A 15 -16.12 -4.51 -11.04
N ASP A 16 -16.43 -5.76 -10.73
CA ASP A 16 -16.40 -6.87 -11.68
C ASP A 16 -17.26 -6.60 -12.92
N GLU A 17 -18.38 -5.88 -12.74
CA GLU A 17 -19.22 -5.44 -13.86
C GLU A 17 -18.50 -4.44 -14.77
N VAL A 18 -17.82 -3.45 -14.21
CA VAL A 18 -17.03 -2.46 -14.98
C VAL A 18 -15.90 -3.13 -15.74
N ILE A 19 -15.21 -4.08 -15.11
CA ILE A 19 -14.15 -4.88 -15.73
C ILE A 19 -14.70 -5.70 -16.88
N ALA A 20 -15.83 -6.39 -16.68
CA ALA A 20 -16.49 -7.18 -17.72
C ALA A 20 -16.97 -6.32 -18.89
N CYS A 21 -17.59 -5.17 -18.62
CA CYS A 21 -18.01 -4.21 -19.65
C CYS A 21 -16.82 -3.67 -20.44
N SER A 22 -15.67 -3.45 -19.80
CA SER A 22 -14.45 -3.06 -20.47
C SER A 22 -13.98 -4.13 -21.47
N ALA A 23 -14.02 -5.41 -21.08
CA ALA A 23 -13.70 -6.51 -21.98
C ALA A 23 -14.68 -6.59 -23.16
N TRP A 24 -15.98 -6.41 -22.92
CA TRP A 24 -17.01 -6.43 -23.96
C TRP A 24 -17.01 -5.22 -24.89
N THR A 25 -16.22 -4.17 -24.60
CA THR A 25 -16.10 -3.02 -25.51
C THR A 25 -15.65 -3.43 -26.92
N SER A 26 -14.93 -4.56 -27.06
CA SER A 26 -14.51 -5.10 -28.36
C SER A 26 -15.64 -5.72 -29.18
N THR A 27 -16.82 -5.97 -28.58
CA THR A 27 -17.98 -6.59 -29.24
C THR A 27 -19.26 -5.77 -29.05
N SER A 28 -19.86 -5.81 -27.89
CA SER A 28 -21.04 -5.01 -27.52
C SER A 28 -20.98 -4.72 -26.02
N ARG A 29 -20.91 -3.44 -25.67
CA ARG A 29 -20.83 -2.99 -24.28
C ARG A 29 -22.18 -3.03 -23.54
N GLU A 30 -23.28 -3.21 -24.25
CA GLU A 30 -24.60 -3.30 -23.65
C GLU A 30 -24.63 -4.41 -22.59
N LEU A 31 -25.12 -4.12 -21.41
CA LEU A 31 -25.17 -5.04 -20.29
C LEU A 31 -26.59 -5.61 -20.14
N THR A 32 -26.81 -6.78 -20.69
CA THR A 32 -28.05 -7.56 -20.53
C THR A 32 -27.96 -8.46 -19.29
N ASP A 33 -29.14 -8.97 -18.83
CA ASP A 33 -29.17 -9.90 -17.69
C ASP A 33 -28.41 -11.21 -17.99
N GLU A 34 -28.43 -11.66 -19.24
CA GLU A 34 -27.61 -12.81 -19.66
C GLU A 34 -26.11 -12.54 -19.53
N LYS A 35 -25.67 -11.35 -19.88
CA LYS A 35 -24.28 -10.95 -19.70
C LYS A 35 -23.92 -10.82 -18.24
N ARG A 36 -24.79 -10.25 -17.39
CA ARG A 36 -24.59 -10.20 -15.93
C ARG A 36 -24.33 -11.58 -15.34
N ALA A 37 -25.15 -12.56 -15.71
CA ALA A 37 -24.96 -13.94 -15.27
C ALA A 37 -23.63 -14.57 -15.75
N ARG A 38 -23.01 -14.03 -16.78
CA ARG A 38 -21.73 -14.51 -17.33
C ARG A 38 -20.50 -13.82 -16.76
N ILE A 39 -20.64 -12.74 -15.99
CA ILE A 39 -19.51 -11.99 -15.41
C ILE A 39 -18.52 -12.90 -14.67
N PRO A 40 -18.94 -13.80 -13.76
CA PRO A 40 -18.01 -14.65 -13.02
C PRO A 40 -17.12 -15.51 -13.94
N LYS A 41 -17.74 -16.09 -14.96
CA LYS A 41 -17.03 -16.92 -15.95
C LYS A 41 -16.08 -16.09 -16.80
N LEU A 42 -16.52 -14.89 -17.23
CA LEU A 42 -15.69 -13.99 -18.05
C LEU A 42 -14.46 -13.53 -17.28
N ILE A 43 -14.63 -13.02 -16.06
CA ILE A 43 -13.53 -12.56 -15.20
C ILE A 43 -12.48 -13.67 -15.01
N ASN A 44 -12.93 -14.89 -14.67
CA ASN A 44 -12.04 -16.02 -14.51
C ASN A 44 -11.28 -16.38 -15.81
N THR A 45 -11.98 -16.32 -16.97
CA THR A 45 -11.37 -16.58 -18.28
C THR A 45 -10.33 -15.51 -18.63
N LEU A 46 -10.68 -14.22 -18.49
CA LEU A 46 -9.78 -13.12 -18.76
C LEU A 46 -8.48 -13.24 -17.95
N TRP A 47 -8.61 -13.52 -16.65
CA TRP A 47 -7.47 -13.66 -15.75
C TRP A 47 -6.60 -14.89 -16.10
N ARG A 48 -7.21 -16.05 -16.31
CA ARG A 48 -6.52 -17.29 -16.68
C ARG A 48 -5.73 -17.13 -17.98
N ASP A 49 -6.31 -16.48 -18.97
CA ASP A 49 -5.77 -16.36 -20.32
C ASP A 49 -4.82 -15.14 -20.48
N GLY A 50 -4.57 -14.40 -19.38
CA GLY A 50 -3.64 -13.25 -19.36
C GLY A 50 -4.19 -11.98 -20.01
N HIS A 51 -5.50 -11.86 -20.20
CA HIS A 51 -6.16 -10.65 -20.67
C HIS A 51 -6.34 -9.64 -19.52
N GLU A 52 -5.26 -9.03 -19.07
CA GLU A 52 -5.21 -8.27 -17.82
C GLU A 52 -5.66 -6.80 -17.97
N THR A 53 -5.68 -6.24 -19.18
CA THR A 53 -6.04 -4.83 -19.42
C THR A 53 -7.42 -4.42 -18.87
N PRO A 54 -8.49 -5.25 -18.93
CA PRO A 54 -9.78 -4.90 -18.35
C PRO A 54 -9.70 -4.62 -16.84
N PHE A 55 -8.82 -5.32 -16.10
CA PHE A 55 -8.64 -5.16 -14.66
C PHE A 55 -8.04 -3.79 -14.27
N GLU A 56 -7.45 -3.08 -15.22
CA GLU A 56 -6.98 -1.70 -15.00
C GLU A 56 -8.13 -0.69 -14.82
N LYS A 57 -9.39 -1.10 -15.03
CA LYS A 57 -10.58 -0.26 -14.86
C LYS A 57 -11.18 -0.32 -13.44
N GLY A 58 -10.71 -1.24 -12.59
CA GLY A 58 -10.96 -1.22 -11.15
C GLY A 58 -9.81 -0.51 -10.44
N ILE A 59 -10.11 0.36 -9.48
CA ILE A 59 -9.12 1.13 -8.71
C ILE A 59 -9.43 1.00 -7.23
N VAL A 60 -8.39 0.86 -6.41
CA VAL A 60 -8.45 0.89 -4.95
C VAL A 60 -7.48 1.95 -4.43
N HIS A 61 -7.89 2.71 -3.41
CA HIS A 61 -7.17 3.87 -2.89
C HIS A 61 -7.01 3.77 -1.38
N PHE A 62 -5.77 3.84 -0.90
CA PHE A 62 -5.41 3.62 0.50
C PHE A 62 -4.61 4.78 1.08
N LEU A 63 -4.80 5.02 2.37
CA LEU A 63 -3.89 5.77 3.21
C LEU A 63 -3.11 4.78 4.08
N VAL A 64 -1.80 4.87 4.08
CA VAL A 64 -0.90 3.93 4.74
C VAL A 64 -0.01 4.70 5.71
N ASP A 65 -0.14 4.46 7.01
CA ASP A 65 0.86 4.88 8.00
C ASP A 65 1.88 3.76 8.14
N CYS A 66 3.11 3.99 7.71
CA CYS A 66 4.15 2.96 7.75
C CYS A 66 5.54 3.52 8.04
N ASP A 67 6.41 2.64 8.51
CA ASP A 67 7.83 2.92 8.64
C ASP A 67 8.49 3.22 7.29
N ILE A 68 9.58 4.00 7.31
CA ILE A 68 10.29 4.41 6.09
C ILE A 68 10.82 3.20 5.30
N ALA A 69 11.24 2.11 5.96
CA ALA A 69 11.70 0.92 5.26
C ALA A 69 10.56 0.28 4.43
N SER A 70 9.37 0.13 5.01
CA SER A 70 8.17 -0.34 4.31
C SER A 70 7.73 0.63 3.20
N HIS A 71 7.81 1.94 3.45
CA HIS A 71 7.52 2.95 2.43
C HIS A 71 8.42 2.80 1.19
N ILE A 72 9.72 2.51 1.37
CA ILE A 72 10.64 2.26 0.26
C ILE A 72 10.19 1.06 -0.57
N HIS A 73 9.61 0.02 0.06
CA HIS A 73 9.02 -1.11 -0.67
C HIS A 73 7.79 -0.69 -1.50
N LEU A 74 6.93 0.19 -0.98
CA LEU A 74 5.79 0.74 -1.74
C LEU A 74 6.25 1.50 -2.99
N LEU A 75 7.30 2.33 -2.87
CA LEU A 75 7.87 3.11 -3.99
C LEU A 75 8.40 2.24 -5.15
N LYS A 76 8.69 0.95 -4.93
CA LYS A 76 9.16 0.04 -5.99
C LYS A 76 8.05 -0.37 -6.95
N HIS A 77 6.78 -0.20 -6.58
CA HIS A 77 5.62 -0.53 -7.41
C HIS A 77 5.26 0.64 -8.33
N ARG A 78 5.89 0.69 -9.52
CA ARG A 78 5.81 1.83 -10.44
C ARG A 78 4.43 2.07 -11.04
N ILE A 79 3.60 1.03 -11.17
CA ILE A 79 2.24 1.13 -11.71
C ILE A 79 1.29 1.35 -10.52
N SER A 80 1.53 2.45 -9.83
CA SER A 80 0.68 2.99 -8.76
C SER A 80 0.83 4.51 -8.75
N SER A 81 -0.17 5.21 -8.22
CA SER A 81 -0.03 6.64 -7.91
C SER A 81 0.25 6.76 -6.42
N LEU A 82 1.37 7.39 -6.06
CA LEU A 82 1.79 7.50 -4.67
C LEU A 82 2.20 8.93 -4.35
N ASN A 83 1.61 9.45 -3.27
CA ASN A 83 2.04 10.64 -2.55
C ASN A 83 2.43 10.25 -1.12
N ALA A 84 3.37 10.97 -0.53
CA ALA A 84 3.74 10.72 0.86
C ALA A 84 4.04 12.02 1.61
N GLU A 85 3.97 11.95 2.93
CA GLU A 85 4.44 13.02 3.79
C GLU A 85 5.87 13.40 3.42
N SER A 86 6.08 14.69 3.27
CA SER A 86 7.39 15.23 2.95
C SER A 86 7.98 15.95 4.14
N ALA A 87 9.05 15.41 4.70
CA ALA A 87 9.84 16.08 5.73
C ALA A 87 10.53 17.39 5.25
N ARG A 88 10.38 17.75 3.97
CA ARG A 88 10.78 19.07 3.44
C ARG A 88 9.75 20.15 3.75
N TYR A 89 8.46 19.79 3.72
CA TYR A 89 7.34 20.72 3.90
C TYR A 89 6.74 20.64 5.30
N LYS A 90 6.61 19.45 5.83
CA LYS A 90 6.05 19.17 7.15
C LYS A 90 7.18 18.89 8.15
N GLU A 91 7.11 19.48 9.33
CA GLU A 91 7.91 19.06 10.47
C GLU A 91 7.31 17.78 11.06
N LEU A 92 8.16 16.79 11.30
CA LEU A 92 7.76 15.50 11.86
C LEU A 92 7.66 15.61 13.40
N LYS A 93 6.58 16.24 13.88
CA LYS A 93 6.39 16.57 15.30
C LYS A 93 5.99 15.39 16.18
N ASP A 94 5.29 14.42 15.61
CA ASP A 94 4.61 13.38 16.39
C ASP A 94 5.53 12.26 16.85
N ASP A 95 6.78 12.19 16.33
CA ASP A 95 7.78 11.17 16.64
C ASP A 95 7.19 9.75 16.69
N LYS A 96 6.41 9.44 15.64
CA LYS A 96 5.81 8.12 15.44
C LYS A 96 6.88 7.15 14.98
N VAL A 97 6.97 6.01 15.63
CA VAL A 97 7.99 5.00 15.31
C VAL A 97 7.40 3.60 15.35
N TYR A 98 7.87 2.78 14.43
CA TYR A 98 7.62 1.35 14.41
C TYR A 98 8.71 0.59 15.18
N VAL A 99 8.33 -0.45 15.89
CA VAL A 99 9.27 -1.39 16.52
C VAL A 99 8.87 -2.79 16.09
N PRO A 100 9.76 -3.57 15.41
CA PRO A 100 9.43 -4.91 14.94
C PRO A 100 8.91 -5.81 16.07
N VAL A 101 7.79 -6.48 15.82
CA VAL A 101 7.09 -7.30 16.83
C VAL A 101 7.88 -8.55 17.22
N ASP A 102 8.68 -9.05 16.30
CA ASP A 102 9.51 -10.25 16.45
C ASP A 102 10.90 -10.00 17.02
N PHE A 103 11.28 -8.71 17.24
CA PHE A 103 12.55 -8.41 17.92
C PHE A 103 12.55 -8.94 19.34
N PRO A 104 13.68 -9.53 19.82
CA PRO A 104 13.87 -9.77 21.25
C PRO A 104 13.76 -8.48 22.07
N ASP A 105 13.16 -8.52 23.25
CA ASP A 105 12.85 -7.34 24.08
C ASP A 105 14.07 -6.45 24.33
N LYS A 106 15.25 -7.06 24.49
CA LYS A 106 16.51 -6.34 24.61
C LYS A 106 16.76 -5.39 23.42
N TRP A 107 16.44 -5.85 22.19
CA TRP A 107 16.64 -5.09 20.97
C TRP A 107 15.51 -4.09 20.72
N LYS A 108 14.26 -4.44 21.06
CA LYS A 108 13.14 -3.48 21.05
C LYS A 108 13.46 -2.25 21.89
N ARG A 109 13.96 -2.48 23.12
CA ARG A 109 14.35 -1.40 24.04
C ARG A 109 15.49 -0.57 23.47
N LYS A 110 16.54 -1.18 22.90
CA LYS A 110 17.68 -0.46 22.32
C LYS A 110 17.27 0.36 21.10
N LEU A 111 16.46 -0.20 20.21
CA LEU A 111 15.94 0.50 19.05
C LEU A 111 15.10 1.70 19.48
N PHE A 112 14.22 1.52 20.46
CA PHE A 112 13.40 2.61 20.98
C PHE A 112 14.25 3.76 21.54
N LEU A 113 15.24 3.47 22.38
CA LEU A 113 16.14 4.47 22.95
C LEU A 113 16.95 5.17 21.85
N HIS A 114 17.46 4.43 20.88
CA HIS A 114 18.17 4.99 19.73
C HIS A 114 17.28 5.97 18.95
N THR A 115 16.03 5.58 18.69
CA THR A 115 15.07 6.42 17.96
C THR A 115 14.71 7.68 18.76
N GLN A 116 14.54 7.58 20.09
CA GLN A 116 14.30 8.75 20.93
C GLN A 116 15.46 9.76 20.85
N THR A 117 16.70 9.28 20.90
CA THR A 117 17.88 10.13 20.73
C THR A 117 17.90 10.79 19.34
N SER A 118 17.59 10.02 18.30
CA SER A 118 17.47 10.51 16.92
C SER A 118 16.41 11.60 16.78
N ASP A 119 15.23 11.40 17.38
CA ASP A 119 14.13 12.36 17.34
C ASP A 119 14.52 13.66 18.08
N SER A 120 15.18 13.55 19.24
CA SER A 120 15.69 14.73 19.95
C SER A 120 16.68 15.52 19.11
N LEU A 121 17.64 14.83 18.47
CA LEU A 121 18.63 15.46 17.58
C LEU A 121 17.98 16.11 16.35
N TYR A 122 16.91 15.52 15.82
CA TYR A 122 16.12 16.11 14.73
C TYR A 122 15.53 17.47 15.15
N HIS A 123 14.86 17.52 16.30
CA HIS A 123 14.23 18.75 16.79
C HIS A 123 15.26 19.80 17.20
N GLU A 124 16.32 19.40 17.88
CA GLU A 124 17.43 20.25 18.30
C GLU A 124 18.13 20.87 17.08
N CYS A 125 18.54 20.05 16.10
CA CYS A 125 19.14 20.52 14.86
C CYS A 125 18.21 21.49 14.11
N LEU A 126 16.91 21.16 13.99
CA LEU A 126 15.96 22.03 13.31
C LEU A 126 15.84 23.39 14.00
N ALA A 127 15.78 23.43 15.32
CA ALA A 127 15.70 24.67 16.09
C ALA A 127 16.96 25.52 15.95
N ASP A 128 18.13 24.89 15.96
CA ASP A 128 19.43 25.56 15.92
C ASP A 128 19.70 26.22 14.55
N ILE A 129 19.55 25.44 13.45
CA ILE A 129 20.01 25.91 12.13
C ILE A 129 18.94 26.70 11.35
N GLN A 130 17.69 26.78 11.82
CA GLN A 130 16.61 27.45 11.07
C GLN A 130 16.83 28.97 10.92
N GLY A 131 17.55 29.59 11.85
CA GLY A 131 17.89 31.01 11.80
C GLY A 131 18.89 31.34 10.68
N GLU A 132 19.83 30.46 10.43
CA GLU A 132 20.86 30.65 9.40
C GLU A 132 20.43 30.18 8.01
N LEU A 133 19.83 28.97 7.93
CA LEU A 133 19.51 28.34 6.65
C LEU A 133 18.08 28.61 6.17
N GLY A 134 17.25 29.22 7.00
CA GLY A 134 15.82 29.35 6.78
C GLY A 134 15.07 28.04 7.04
N ARG A 135 13.80 28.15 7.50
CA ARG A 135 12.99 27.01 7.99
C ARG A 135 12.85 25.85 6.99
N LYS A 136 12.77 26.14 5.69
CA LYS A 136 12.63 25.08 4.66
C LYS A 136 13.89 24.23 4.59
N ARG A 137 15.07 24.85 4.44
CA ARG A 137 16.34 24.12 4.32
C ARG A 137 16.71 23.42 5.63
N ALA A 138 16.40 24.03 6.77
CA ALA A 138 16.61 23.42 8.08
C ALA A 138 15.85 22.10 8.22
N LYS A 139 14.57 22.02 7.80
CA LYS A 139 13.80 20.77 7.76
C LYS A 139 14.44 19.73 6.82
N GLU A 140 14.92 20.16 5.65
CA GLU A 140 15.59 19.27 4.69
C GLU A 140 16.89 18.69 5.28
N ALA A 141 17.62 19.45 6.08
CA ALA A 141 18.85 19.00 6.73
C ALA A 141 18.56 18.12 7.96
N ALA A 142 17.70 18.60 8.87
CA ALA A 142 17.41 17.91 10.11
C ALA A 142 16.83 16.48 9.90
N ARG A 143 16.06 16.26 8.83
CA ARG A 143 15.48 14.93 8.55
C ARG A 143 16.50 13.79 8.41
N PHE A 144 17.77 14.07 8.20
CA PHE A 144 18.83 13.05 8.18
C PHE A 144 19.04 12.38 9.53
N PHE A 145 18.57 12.97 10.63
CA PHE A 145 18.55 12.32 11.93
C PHE A 145 17.41 11.30 12.09
N LYS A 146 16.36 11.31 11.24
CA LYS A 146 15.27 10.31 11.33
C LYS A 146 15.76 8.92 10.91
N THR A 147 15.26 7.92 11.60
CA THR A 147 15.63 6.51 11.43
C THR A 147 14.67 5.79 10.48
N TYR A 148 15.06 4.63 9.96
CA TYR A 148 14.21 3.82 9.07
C TYR A 148 12.87 3.38 9.68
N ASN A 149 12.80 3.28 11.00
CA ASN A 149 11.58 2.95 11.73
C ASN A 149 10.72 4.19 12.09
N SER A 150 11.13 5.40 11.72
CA SER A 150 10.25 6.57 11.77
C SER A 150 9.08 6.35 10.80
N GLN A 151 7.85 6.63 11.26
CA GLN A 151 6.66 6.45 10.44
C GLN A 151 6.29 7.72 9.68
N ILE A 152 5.88 7.52 8.46
CA ILE A 152 5.31 8.52 7.56
C ILE A 152 3.97 8.02 7.00
N GLN A 153 3.16 8.95 6.53
CA GLN A 153 1.90 8.65 5.88
C GLN A 153 2.07 8.68 4.36
N ALA A 154 1.58 7.65 3.70
CA ALA A 154 1.57 7.52 2.25
C ALA A 154 0.13 7.34 1.74
N ASP A 155 -0.24 8.13 0.75
CA ASP A 155 -1.46 8.02 -0.02
C ASP A 155 -1.13 7.26 -1.30
N VAL A 156 -1.75 6.09 -1.51
CA VAL A 156 -1.44 5.23 -2.65
C VAL A 156 -2.68 4.66 -3.30
N SER A 157 -2.75 4.73 -4.63
CA SER A 157 -3.78 4.07 -5.40
C SER A 157 -3.19 3.06 -6.39
N PHE A 158 -3.89 1.94 -6.55
CA PHE A 158 -3.60 0.88 -7.50
C PHE A 158 -4.82 0.64 -8.40
N ASN A 159 -4.58 0.32 -9.67
CA ASN A 159 -5.60 -0.44 -10.40
C ASN A 159 -5.54 -1.92 -10.01
N MET A 160 -6.60 -2.70 -10.28
CA MET A 160 -6.68 -4.09 -9.82
C MET A 160 -5.57 -4.98 -10.40
N ARG A 161 -5.09 -4.72 -11.62
CA ARG A 161 -3.95 -5.44 -12.19
C ARG A 161 -2.66 -5.17 -11.40
N SER A 162 -2.35 -3.90 -11.13
CA SER A 162 -1.16 -3.52 -10.38
C SER A 162 -1.26 -3.89 -8.90
N PHE A 163 -2.47 -3.90 -8.34
CA PHE A 163 -2.72 -4.38 -6.98
C PHE A 163 -2.44 -5.87 -6.84
N HIS A 164 -2.88 -6.69 -7.81
CA HIS A 164 -2.52 -8.11 -7.83
C HIS A 164 -1.01 -8.30 -7.85
N ASN A 165 -0.28 -7.60 -8.74
CA ASN A 165 1.18 -7.68 -8.80
C ASN A 165 1.85 -7.25 -7.47
N PHE A 166 1.30 -6.24 -6.80
CA PHE A 166 1.76 -5.84 -5.47
C PHE A 166 1.57 -6.99 -4.47
N LEU A 167 0.38 -7.61 -4.43
CA LEU A 167 0.08 -8.72 -3.52
C LEU A 167 0.95 -9.95 -3.81
N GLU A 168 1.17 -10.31 -5.07
CA GLU A 168 2.05 -11.44 -5.43
C GLU A 168 3.46 -11.28 -4.86
N LEU A 169 4.00 -10.05 -4.91
CA LEU A 169 5.34 -9.76 -4.45
C LEU A 169 5.42 -9.50 -2.93
N ARG A 170 4.36 -8.98 -2.31
CA ARG A 170 4.42 -8.51 -0.91
C ARG A 170 3.64 -9.37 0.06
N ASP A 171 2.62 -10.11 -0.38
CA ASP A 171 1.96 -11.15 0.42
C ASP A 171 2.61 -12.52 0.20
N SER A 172 3.92 -12.55 0.15
CA SER A 172 4.76 -13.73 -0.02
C SER A 172 5.51 -14.02 1.27
N GLU A 173 5.78 -15.30 1.55
CA GLU A 173 6.60 -15.71 2.70
C GLU A 173 8.04 -15.18 2.64
N HIS A 174 8.52 -14.85 1.43
CA HIS A 174 9.83 -14.24 1.21
C HIS A 174 9.84 -12.72 1.39
N ALA A 175 8.67 -12.08 1.50
CA ALA A 175 8.60 -10.65 1.74
C ALA A 175 8.93 -10.33 3.20
N GLN A 176 9.53 -9.15 3.42
CA GLN A 176 9.75 -8.64 4.77
C GLN A 176 8.41 -8.55 5.53
N PHE A 177 8.42 -8.90 6.82
CA PHE A 177 7.21 -9.02 7.63
C PHE A 177 6.33 -7.76 7.58
N GLU A 178 6.92 -6.57 7.71
CA GLU A 178 6.20 -5.29 7.79
C GLU A 178 5.42 -4.98 6.51
N ILE A 179 6.04 -5.14 5.34
CA ILE A 179 5.35 -4.88 4.07
C ILE A 179 4.34 -5.99 3.74
N ARG A 180 4.57 -7.22 4.21
CA ARG A 180 3.60 -8.31 4.09
C ARG A 180 2.36 -8.03 4.92
N ASP A 181 2.52 -7.57 6.15
CA ASP A 181 1.39 -7.17 7.00
C ASP A 181 0.56 -6.04 6.35
N ILE A 182 1.22 -5.03 5.78
CA ILE A 182 0.54 -3.95 5.03
C ILE A 182 -0.23 -4.54 3.84
N ALA A 183 0.36 -5.43 3.06
CA ALA A 183 -0.30 -6.06 1.91
C ALA A 183 -1.54 -6.86 2.33
N GLN A 184 -1.46 -7.59 3.43
CA GLN A 184 -2.59 -8.35 3.99
C GLN A 184 -3.69 -7.44 4.53
N GLN A 185 -3.34 -6.32 5.17
CA GLN A 185 -4.32 -5.31 5.59
C GLN A 185 -5.06 -4.73 4.37
N MET A 186 -4.33 -4.35 3.31
CA MET A 186 -4.93 -3.84 2.07
C MET A 186 -5.89 -4.86 1.44
N LEU A 187 -5.49 -6.14 1.36
CA LEU A 187 -6.32 -7.19 0.80
C LEU A 187 -7.61 -7.38 1.60
N ARG A 188 -7.51 -7.46 2.94
CA ARG A 188 -8.70 -7.56 3.81
C ARG A 188 -9.67 -6.41 3.60
N LEU A 189 -9.17 -5.18 3.56
CA LEU A 189 -10.00 -3.99 3.34
C LEU A 189 -10.75 -4.03 2.00
N VAL A 190 -10.11 -4.55 0.94
CA VAL A 190 -10.79 -4.72 -0.35
C VAL A 190 -11.85 -5.81 -0.31
N GLN A 191 -11.60 -6.91 0.42
CA GLN A 191 -12.58 -7.99 0.61
C GLN A 191 -13.79 -7.55 1.44
N GLU A 192 -13.62 -6.59 2.34
CA GLU A 192 -14.63 -6.06 3.26
C GLU A 192 -15.43 -4.88 2.67
N ILE A 193 -15.16 -4.46 1.43
CA ILE A 193 -15.97 -3.42 0.76
C ILE A 193 -17.42 -3.90 0.69
N GLU A 194 -18.35 -3.05 1.11
CA GLU A 194 -19.78 -3.34 1.07
C GLU A 194 -20.22 -3.77 -0.35
N GLY A 195 -20.95 -4.88 -0.43
CA GLY A 195 -21.36 -5.48 -1.69
C GLY A 195 -20.25 -6.20 -2.45
N ASN A 196 -19.03 -6.27 -1.91
CA ASN A 196 -17.87 -6.96 -2.48
C ASN A 196 -17.73 -6.77 -4.01
N PRO A 197 -17.52 -5.55 -4.50
CA PRO A 197 -17.58 -5.21 -5.93
C PRO A 197 -16.53 -5.94 -6.78
N PHE A 198 -15.49 -6.50 -6.17
CA PHE A 198 -14.39 -7.22 -6.83
C PHE A 198 -14.36 -8.71 -6.47
N GLU A 199 -15.48 -9.29 -6.04
CA GLU A 199 -15.54 -10.69 -5.57
C GLU A 199 -14.95 -11.67 -6.59
N HIS A 200 -15.41 -11.60 -7.84
CA HIS A 200 -15.00 -12.55 -8.88
C HIS A 200 -13.56 -12.32 -9.34
N THR A 201 -13.11 -11.06 -9.33
CA THR A 201 -11.70 -10.69 -9.56
C THR A 201 -10.80 -11.33 -8.51
N LEU A 202 -11.10 -11.14 -7.23
CA LEU A 202 -10.33 -11.72 -6.13
C LEU A 202 -10.36 -13.26 -6.17
N LEU A 203 -11.51 -13.88 -6.43
CA LEU A 203 -11.64 -15.34 -6.59
C LEU A 203 -10.80 -15.88 -7.75
N ALA A 204 -10.72 -15.16 -8.88
CA ALA A 204 -9.90 -15.57 -10.03
C ALA A 204 -8.41 -15.57 -9.70
N TRP A 205 -7.92 -14.58 -8.92
CA TRP A 205 -6.52 -14.51 -8.49
C TRP A 205 -6.13 -15.72 -7.62
N PHE A 206 -6.95 -16.08 -6.64
CA PHE A 206 -6.66 -17.18 -5.72
C PHE A 206 -6.79 -18.57 -6.36
N ARG A 207 -7.64 -18.74 -7.37
CA ARG A 207 -7.75 -20.00 -8.13
C ARG A 207 -6.48 -20.32 -8.91
N LYS A 208 -5.82 -19.31 -9.50
CA LYS A 208 -4.56 -19.49 -10.22
C LYS A 208 -3.44 -19.97 -9.29
N LYS A 209 -3.37 -19.46 -8.06
CA LYS A 209 -2.38 -19.93 -7.04
C LYS A 209 -2.54 -21.41 -6.68
N LYS A 210 -3.78 -21.93 -6.62
CA LYS A 210 -4.02 -23.36 -6.30
C LYS A 210 -3.62 -24.32 -7.42
N ASN A 211 -3.63 -23.88 -8.68
CA ASN A 211 -3.27 -24.74 -9.83
C ASN A 211 -1.79 -24.76 -10.14
N LEU A 212 -0.97 -23.94 -9.48
CA LEU A 212 0.50 -23.96 -9.60
C LEU A 212 1.18 -24.92 -8.60
N ASN A 213 0.42 -25.52 -7.69
CA ASN A 213 0.89 -26.49 -6.69
C ASN A 213 0.43 -27.92 -6.99
N LEU A 214 0.13 -28.24 -8.27
CA LEU A 214 -0.10 -29.62 -8.75
C LEU A 214 0.94 -30.03 -9.76
#